data_d9baeb0a76a4a69a5b91671cfdd589e9
#
_entry.id   d9baeb0a76a4a69a5b91671cfdd589e9
#
_cell.length_a   1.000
_cell.length_b   1.000
_cell.length_c   1.000
_cell.angle_alpha   90.00
_cell.angle_beta   90.00
_cell.angle_gamma   90.00
#
_symmetry.space_group_name_H-M   'P 1'
#
loop_
_entity.id
_entity.type
_entity.pdbx_description
1 polymer ?
#
loop_
_entity_poly.entity_id
_entity_poly.type
_entity_poly.pdbx_seq_one_letter_code
_entity_poly.pdbx_strand_id
1 'polypeptide(L)'
;MQDKLALYVNYLYDCCYADESLKQKEVLKKMYESYGNHSADFILMNHQAQYLWNKLSEPLRWANRYQLDAYSVFCRTLGYGIRRSDHSPAHISESMFNEDLPAQVLYLLVRMEKYRWNAERTVAGWKRAKVKDKVFLQHPLIMPFCELLQKHPEEVEKDADVIYNLPYILALGGYELYRLAD
;
A
#
# COMPACT_ATOMS: atom_id res chain seq x y z
N MET A 1 -2.15 13.15 -9.87
CA MET A 1 -2.79 12.54 -8.69
C MET A 1 -2.05 11.29 -8.24
N GLN A 2 -1.83 10.31 -9.09
CA GLN A 2 -1.19 9.04 -8.74
C GLN A 2 0.19 9.20 -8.08
N ASP A 3 1.08 10.01 -8.64
CA ASP A 3 2.44 10.17 -8.11
C ASP A 3 2.46 10.75 -6.69
N LYS A 4 1.52 11.66 -6.37
CA LYS A 4 1.43 12.25 -5.02
C LYS A 4 1.12 11.22 -3.93
N LEU A 5 0.37 10.18 -4.26
CA LEU A 5 0.06 9.10 -3.32
C LEU A 5 1.08 7.96 -3.40
N ALA A 6 1.55 7.64 -4.61
CA ALA A 6 2.50 6.56 -4.86
C ALA A 6 3.85 6.79 -4.15
N LEU A 7 4.24 8.05 -3.95
CA LEU A 7 5.44 8.38 -3.19
C LEU A 7 5.34 7.96 -1.72
N TYR A 8 4.15 8.02 -1.11
CA TYR A 8 3.94 7.56 0.26
C TYR A 8 3.98 6.04 0.36
N VAL A 9 3.44 5.33 -0.64
CA VAL A 9 3.57 3.86 -0.73
C VAL A 9 5.05 3.46 -0.75
N ASN A 10 5.85 4.11 -1.60
CA ASN A 10 7.28 3.86 -1.67
C ASN A 10 8.01 4.22 -0.36
N TYR A 11 7.66 5.35 0.23
CA TYR A 11 8.28 5.81 1.47
C TYR A 11 8.11 4.79 2.61
N LEU A 12 6.91 4.25 2.77
CA LEU A 12 6.65 3.22 3.78
C LEU A 12 7.46 1.96 3.54
N TYR A 13 7.49 1.54 2.28
CA TYR A 13 8.29 0.37 1.90
C TYR A 13 9.76 0.57 2.28
N ASP A 14 10.36 1.69 1.91
CA ASP A 14 11.76 1.98 2.21
C ASP A 14 12.05 2.10 3.71
N CYS A 15 11.18 2.79 4.48
CA CYS A 15 11.35 2.92 5.93
C CYS A 15 11.35 1.57 6.64
N CYS A 16 10.38 0.72 6.34
CA CYS A 16 10.22 -0.57 7.02
C CYS A 16 11.18 -1.65 6.52
N TYR A 17 11.77 -1.48 5.33
CA TYR A 17 12.89 -2.31 4.89
C TYR A 17 14.24 -1.88 5.46
N ALA A 18 14.41 -0.59 5.75
CA ALA A 18 15.61 -0.09 6.38
C ALA A 18 15.67 -0.42 7.88
N ASP A 19 14.51 -0.48 8.52
CA ASP A 19 14.34 -0.83 9.93
C ASP A 19 13.13 -1.74 10.14
N GLU A 20 13.38 -3.04 10.28
CA GLU A 20 12.35 -4.07 10.47
C GLU A 20 11.56 -3.92 11.78
N SER A 21 12.03 -3.11 12.73
CA SER A 21 11.29 -2.79 13.95
C SER A 21 10.14 -1.80 13.71
N LEU A 22 10.18 -1.04 12.61
CA LEU A 22 9.16 -0.08 12.23
C LEU A 22 7.95 -0.78 11.59
N LYS A 23 6.77 -0.49 12.13
CA LYS A 23 5.50 -0.94 11.53
C LYS A 23 4.97 0.14 10.60
N GLN A 24 4.61 -0.24 9.38
CA GLN A 24 4.11 0.70 8.37
C GLN A 24 2.92 1.51 8.89
N LYS A 25 1.98 0.87 9.61
CA LYS A 25 0.83 1.52 10.23
C LYS A 25 1.24 2.65 11.19
N GLU A 26 2.27 2.44 12.02
CA GLU A 26 2.76 3.44 12.98
C GLU A 26 3.40 4.63 12.29
N VAL A 27 4.20 4.38 11.25
CA VAL A 27 4.82 5.44 10.44
C VAL A 27 3.74 6.30 9.78
N LEU A 28 2.71 5.67 9.19
CA LEU A 28 1.59 6.37 8.57
C LEU A 28 0.76 7.16 9.57
N LYS A 29 0.46 6.58 10.74
CA LYS A 29 -0.29 7.27 11.80
C LYS A 29 0.45 8.53 12.23
N LYS A 30 1.75 8.43 12.51
CA LYS A 30 2.60 9.57 12.85
C LYS A 30 2.59 10.62 11.72
N MET A 31 2.70 10.17 10.48
CA MET A 31 2.72 11.07 9.32
C MET A 31 1.38 11.81 9.16
N TYR A 32 0.26 11.12 9.36
CA TYR A 32 -1.07 11.73 9.30
C TYR A 32 -1.31 12.73 10.43
N GLU A 33 -0.96 12.37 11.67
CA GLU A 33 -1.06 13.27 12.82
C GLU A 33 -0.20 14.54 12.62
N SER A 34 1.01 14.35 12.11
CA SER A 34 1.94 15.46 11.79
C SER A 34 1.42 16.34 10.65
N TYR A 35 0.74 15.76 9.66
CA TYR A 35 0.09 16.51 8.58
C TYR A 35 -1.03 17.40 9.09
N GLY A 36 -1.92 16.88 9.94
CA GLY A 36 -3.02 17.64 10.53
C GLY A 36 -2.57 18.86 11.33
N ASN A 37 -1.40 18.77 11.95
CA ASN A 37 -0.81 19.82 12.75
C ASN A 37 0.17 20.73 11.97
N HIS A 38 0.34 20.50 10.66
CA HIS A 38 1.33 21.19 9.82
C HIS A 38 2.73 21.20 10.44
N SER A 39 3.13 20.13 11.10
CA SER A 39 4.37 20.06 11.88
C SER A 39 5.61 20.00 11.01
N ALA A 40 6.75 20.41 11.59
CA ALA A 40 8.06 20.27 10.95
C ALA A 40 8.38 18.80 10.61
N ASP A 41 7.89 17.85 11.41
CA ASP A 41 8.05 16.41 11.17
C ASP A 41 7.38 15.97 9.88
N PHE A 42 6.16 16.45 9.59
CA PHE A 42 5.49 16.15 8.33
C PHE A 42 6.26 16.67 7.13
N ILE A 43 6.77 17.92 7.23
CA ILE A 43 7.58 18.54 6.17
C ILE A 43 8.81 17.68 5.89
N LEU A 44 9.51 17.25 6.94
CA LEU A 44 10.70 16.41 6.82
C LEU A 44 10.37 15.05 6.18
N MET A 45 9.35 14.36 6.67
CA MET A 45 8.91 13.07 6.12
C MET A 45 8.49 13.19 4.65
N ASN A 46 7.77 14.26 4.30
CA ASN A 46 7.34 14.51 2.92
C ASN A 46 8.53 14.79 1.98
N HIS A 47 9.52 15.58 2.43
CA HIS A 47 10.77 15.79 1.68
C HIS A 47 11.53 14.46 1.47
N GLN A 48 11.58 13.62 2.49
CA GLN A 48 12.23 12.32 2.43
C GLN A 48 11.52 11.37 1.46
N ALA A 49 10.18 11.35 1.50
CA ALA A 49 9.37 10.59 0.55
C ALA A 49 9.60 11.04 -0.89
N GLN A 50 9.64 12.36 -1.12
CA GLN A 50 9.92 12.93 -2.44
C GLN A 50 11.34 12.60 -2.93
N TYR A 51 12.33 12.67 -2.06
CA TYR A 51 13.71 12.31 -2.39
C TYR A 51 13.84 10.84 -2.81
N LEU A 52 13.23 9.92 -2.05
CA LEU A 52 13.23 8.49 -2.36
C LEU A 52 12.49 8.21 -3.68
N TRP A 53 11.34 8.85 -3.88
CA TRP A 53 10.57 8.76 -5.13
C TRP A 53 11.38 9.17 -6.35
N ASN A 54 12.13 10.27 -6.25
CA ASN A 54 12.94 10.77 -7.35
C ASN A 54 14.10 9.84 -7.73
N LYS A 55 14.54 8.99 -6.80
CA LYS A 55 15.58 7.98 -7.06
C LYS A 55 15.04 6.71 -7.72
N LEU A 56 13.73 6.47 -7.71
CA LEU A 56 13.17 5.28 -8.32
C LEU A 56 13.30 5.30 -9.83
N SER A 57 13.61 4.13 -10.39
CA SER A 57 13.44 3.88 -11.83
C SER A 57 11.95 3.89 -12.20
N GLU A 58 11.64 4.22 -13.44
CA GLU A 58 10.25 4.29 -13.90
C GLU A 58 9.46 2.98 -13.72
N PRO A 59 10.01 1.79 -13.96
CA PRO A 59 9.32 0.53 -13.65
C PRO A 59 8.92 0.39 -12.17
N LEU A 60 9.76 0.87 -11.24
CA LEU A 60 9.43 0.83 -9.80
C LEU A 60 8.37 1.87 -9.41
N ARG A 61 8.36 3.05 -10.06
CA ARG A 61 7.28 4.02 -9.90
C ARG A 61 5.95 3.44 -10.37
N TRP A 62 5.92 2.75 -11.50
CA TRP A 62 4.73 2.07 -11.99
C TRP A 62 4.22 0.99 -11.03
N ALA A 63 5.10 0.22 -10.40
CA ALA A 63 4.69 -0.77 -9.41
C ALA A 63 3.88 -0.14 -8.25
N ASN A 64 4.34 1.03 -7.75
CA ASN A 64 3.60 1.78 -6.71
C ASN A 64 2.29 2.39 -7.23
N ARG A 65 2.25 2.88 -8.49
CA ARG A 65 1.01 3.38 -9.10
C ARG A 65 -0.03 2.29 -9.26
N TYR A 66 0.36 1.10 -9.72
CA TYR A 66 -0.54 -0.05 -9.85
C TYR A 66 -1.12 -0.51 -8.51
N GLN A 67 -0.36 -0.37 -7.42
CA GLN A 67 -0.90 -0.64 -6.08
C GLN A 67 -2.03 0.35 -5.74
N LEU A 68 -1.85 1.63 -6.03
CA LEU A 68 -2.91 2.64 -5.81
C LEU A 68 -4.15 2.42 -6.68
N ASP A 69 -3.98 1.99 -7.92
CA ASP A 69 -5.10 1.71 -8.82
C ASP A 69 -6.00 0.61 -8.25
N ALA A 70 -5.41 -0.37 -7.55
CA ALA A 70 -6.16 -1.44 -6.90
C ALA A 70 -6.98 -0.95 -5.68
N TYR A 71 -6.64 0.17 -5.07
CA TYR A 71 -7.36 0.67 -3.89
C TYR A 71 -8.85 0.90 -4.17
N SER A 72 -9.20 1.38 -5.36
CA SER A 72 -10.60 1.54 -5.76
C SER A 72 -11.35 0.20 -5.83
N VAL A 73 -10.66 -0.87 -6.23
CA VAL A 73 -11.22 -2.22 -6.29
C VAL A 73 -11.41 -2.77 -4.88
N PHE A 74 -10.41 -2.63 -4.00
CA PHE A 74 -10.50 -3.07 -2.61
C PHE A 74 -11.64 -2.36 -1.86
N CYS A 75 -11.74 -1.03 -2.02
CA CYS A 75 -12.82 -0.26 -1.41
C CYS A 75 -14.19 -0.73 -1.91
N ARG A 76 -14.37 -0.90 -3.23
CA ARG A 76 -15.64 -1.34 -3.81
C ARG A 76 -16.04 -2.74 -3.35
N THR A 77 -15.08 -3.65 -3.18
CA THR A 77 -15.32 -5.00 -2.63
C THR A 77 -15.94 -4.93 -1.22
N LEU A 78 -15.66 -3.85 -0.49
CA LEU A 78 -16.19 -3.59 0.85
C LEU A 78 -17.45 -2.68 0.85
N GLY A 79 -17.99 -2.32 -0.32
CA GLY A 79 -19.14 -1.42 -0.43
C GLY A 79 -18.79 0.06 -0.24
N TYR A 80 -17.55 0.46 -0.55
CA TYR A 80 -17.11 1.84 -0.40
C TYR A 80 -16.59 2.46 -1.70
N GLY A 81 -16.82 3.75 -1.83
CA GLY A 81 -16.23 4.60 -2.86
C GLY A 81 -15.17 5.53 -2.28
N ILE A 82 -14.38 6.12 -3.17
CA ILE A 82 -13.34 7.11 -2.85
C ILE A 82 -13.79 8.44 -3.43
N ARG A 83 -13.74 9.52 -2.63
CA ARG A 83 -14.01 10.89 -3.08
C ARG A 83 -12.99 11.86 -2.51
N ARG A 84 -12.90 13.07 -3.08
CA ARG A 84 -12.15 14.15 -2.44
C ARG A 84 -12.82 14.51 -1.12
N SER A 85 -12.02 14.74 -0.10
CA SER A 85 -12.49 15.24 1.18
C SER A 85 -12.67 16.76 1.13
N ASP A 86 -13.75 17.24 1.75
CA ASP A 86 -13.96 18.67 2.01
C ASP A 86 -13.22 19.15 3.26
N HIS A 87 -12.57 18.23 3.98
CA HIS A 87 -11.80 18.50 5.21
C HIS A 87 -10.30 18.43 4.96
N SER A 88 -9.54 19.22 5.72
CA SER A 88 -8.07 19.17 5.72
C SER A 88 -7.58 19.13 7.18
N PRO A 89 -6.99 18.03 7.64
CA PRO A 89 -6.77 16.75 6.95
C PRO A 89 -8.09 16.02 6.64
N ALA A 90 -8.07 15.20 5.58
CA ALA A 90 -9.20 14.33 5.25
C ALA A 90 -9.45 13.34 6.40
N HIS A 91 -10.72 13.04 6.67
CA HIS A 91 -11.06 12.07 7.73
C HIS A 91 -10.59 10.66 7.36
N ILE A 92 -9.93 10.00 8.31
CA ILE A 92 -9.70 8.57 8.22
C ILE A 92 -10.96 7.86 8.72
N SER A 93 -11.55 7.03 7.86
CA SER A 93 -12.57 6.09 8.31
C SER A 93 -11.87 4.88 8.93
N GLU A 94 -11.46 5.02 10.19
CA GLU A 94 -10.75 3.95 10.92
C GLU A 94 -11.58 2.69 11.05
N SER A 95 -12.92 2.81 11.15
CA SER A 95 -13.81 1.67 11.35
C SER A 95 -13.84 0.66 10.21
N MET A 96 -13.23 0.96 9.07
CA MET A 96 -13.36 0.15 7.87
C MET A 96 -12.18 -0.78 7.58
N PHE A 97 -11.00 -0.42 8.07
CA PHE A 97 -9.73 -1.08 7.74
C PHE A 97 -8.90 -1.37 8.99
N ASN A 98 -9.50 -1.25 10.15
CA ASN A 98 -8.86 -1.60 11.42
C ASN A 98 -8.86 -3.10 11.67
N GLU A 99 -8.27 -3.47 12.79
CA GLU A 99 -8.21 -4.82 13.37
C GLU A 99 -9.58 -5.53 13.46
N ASP A 100 -10.68 -4.77 13.25
CA ASP A 100 -12.06 -5.22 13.23
C ASP A 100 -12.54 -5.76 11.87
N LEU A 101 -11.71 -5.76 10.82
CA LEU A 101 -12.07 -6.44 9.58
C LEU A 101 -12.26 -7.94 9.85
N PRO A 102 -13.44 -8.50 9.51
CA PRO A 102 -13.63 -9.94 9.65
C PRO A 102 -12.50 -10.69 8.94
N ALA A 103 -11.95 -11.72 9.60
CA ALA A 103 -10.80 -12.46 9.08
C ALA A 103 -10.99 -12.96 7.64
N GLN A 104 -12.23 -13.34 7.28
CA GLN A 104 -12.57 -13.79 5.93
C GLN A 104 -12.46 -12.64 4.90
N VAL A 105 -12.83 -11.43 5.29
CA VAL A 105 -12.76 -10.24 4.44
C VAL A 105 -11.29 -9.84 4.24
N LEU A 106 -10.53 -9.78 5.33
CA LEU A 106 -9.09 -9.49 5.24
C LEU A 106 -8.39 -10.52 4.35
N TYR A 107 -8.66 -11.81 4.56
CA TYR A 107 -8.12 -12.90 3.73
C TYR A 107 -8.43 -12.70 2.23
N LEU A 108 -9.66 -12.30 1.90
CA LEU A 108 -10.04 -12.00 0.52
C LEU A 108 -9.20 -10.86 -0.08
N LEU A 109 -9.09 -9.73 0.65
CA LEU A 109 -8.36 -8.55 0.18
C LEU A 109 -6.87 -8.80 0.03
N VAL A 110 -6.26 -9.49 0.99
CA VAL A 110 -4.83 -9.88 0.93
C VAL A 110 -4.57 -10.83 -0.24
N ARG A 111 -5.48 -11.78 -0.48
CA ARG A 111 -5.42 -12.64 -1.66
C ARG A 111 -5.54 -11.85 -2.97
N MET A 112 -6.41 -10.85 -3.01
CA MET A 112 -6.56 -9.96 -4.18
C MET A 112 -5.26 -9.17 -4.41
N GLU A 113 -4.65 -8.60 -3.37
CA GLU A 113 -3.37 -7.90 -3.49
C GLU A 113 -2.26 -8.82 -4.01
N LYS A 114 -2.16 -10.03 -3.48
CA LYS A 114 -1.19 -11.02 -3.96
C LYS A 114 -1.35 -11.32 -5.45
N TYR A 115 -2.58 -11.50 -5.92
CA TYR A 115 -2.82 -11.75 -7.35
C TYR A 115 -2.57 -10.51 -8.21
N ARG A 116 -2.90 -9.30 -7.72
CA ARG A 116 -2.53 -8.05 -8.37
C ARG A 116 -1.01 -7.97 -8.56
N TRP A 117 -0.25 -8.20 -7.47
CA TRP A 117 1.20 -8.18 -7.50
C TRP A 117 1.79 -9.21 -8.47
N ASN A 118 1.28 -10.44 -8.45
CA ASN A 118 1.70 -11.48 -9.39
C ASN A 118 1.42 -11.06 -10.84
N ALA A 119 0.25 -10.49 -11.12
CA ALA A 119 -0.12 -10.04 -12.46
C ALA A 119 0.79 -8.91 -12.94
N GLU A 120 1.03 -7.90 -12.10
CA GLU A 120 1.95 -6.80 -12.40
C GLU A 120 3.35 -7.31 -12.71
N ARG A 121 3.91 -8.18 -11.87
CA ARG A 121 5.24 -8.77 -12.10
C ARG A 121 5.28 -9.58 -13.40
N THR A 122 4.25 -10.37 -13.68
CA THR A 122 4.18 -11.19 -14.88
C THR A 122 4.11 -10.33 -16.15
N VAL A 123 3.28 -9.27 -16.14
CA VAL A 123 3.20 -8.31 -17.25
C VAL A 123 4.51 -7.57 -17.46
N ALA A 124 5.23 -7.25 -16.38
CA ALA A 124 6.56 -6.65 -16.43
C ALA A 124 7.68 -7.64 -16.85
N GLY A 125 7.34 -8.88 -17.22
CA GLY A 125 8.27 -9.88 -17.74
C GLY A 125 8.95 -10.73 -16.66
N TRP A 126 8.60 -10.55 -15.40
CA TRP A 126 9.16 -11.36 -14.31
C TRP A 126 8.64 -12.80 -14.37
N LYS A 127 9.51 -13.74 -14.03
CA LYS A 127 9.21 -15.16 -14.00
C LYS A 127 9.51 -15.75 -12.62
N ARG A 128 8.78 -16.80 -12.26
CA ARG A 128 9.06 -17.56 -11.07
C ARG A 128 10.44 -18.24 -11.17
N ALA A 129 11.23 -18.14 -10.11
CA ALA A 129 12.51 -18.84 -9.96
C ALA A 129 12.78 -19.13 -8.48
N LYS A 130 13.85 -19.89 -8.19
CA LYS A 130 14.23 -20.21 -6.80
C LYS A 130 14.86 -19.02 -6.08
N VAL A 131 15.52 -18.12 -6.82
CA VAL A 131 16.24 -16.97 -6.28
C VAL A 131 15.79 -15.71 -7.01
N LYS A 132 15.80 -14.58 -6.29
CA LYS A 132 15.51 -13.27 -6.88
C LYS A 132 16.69 -12.81 -7.72
N ASP A 133 16.42 -12.51 -8.99
CA ASP A 133 17.40 -11.93 -9.92
C ASP A 133 16.75 -10.79 -10.71
N LYS A 134 17.26 -9.58 -10.49
CA LYS A 134 16.72 -8.37 -11.14
C LYS A 134 17.14 -8.26 -12.61
N VAL A 135 18.27 -8.84 -12.98
CA VAL A 135 18.79 -8.79 -14.36
C VAL A 135 17.96 -9.72 -15.26
N PHE A 136 17.68 -10.91 -14.78
CA PHE A 136 16.90 -11.92 -15.52
C PHE A 136 15.39 -11.86 -15.20
N LEU A 137 14.93 -10.85 -14.43
CA LEU A 137 13.55 -10.67 -14.02
C LEU A 137 12.98 -11.94 -13.36
N GLN A 138 13.69 -12.46 -12.37
CA GLN A 138 13.31 -13.67 -11.65
C GLN A 138 12.93 -13.37 -10.20
N HIS A 139 11.86 -13.99 -9.70
CA HIS A 139 11.41 -13.78 -8.33
C HIS A 139 10.79 -15.05 -7.71
N PRO A 140 11.22 -15.46 -6.50
CA PRO A 140 10.71 -16.69 -5.87
C PRO A 140 9.25 -16.59 -5.43
N LEU A 141 8.79 -15.40 -5.10
CA LEU A 141 7.42 -15.19 -4.61
C LEU A 141 6.36 -15.07 -5.72
N ILE A 142 6.70 -15.21 -7.00
CA ILE A 142 5.69 -15.33 -8.06
C ILE A 142 5.10 -16.73 -7.98
N MET A 143 4.09 -16.88 -7.12
CA MET A 143 3.44 -18.16 -6.83
C MET A 143 1.98 -17.93 -6.41
N PRO A 144 1.12 -18.98 -6.48
CA PRO A 144 -0.25 -18.91 -5.99
C PRO A 144 -0.31 -18.52 -4.51
N PHE A 145 -1.37 -17.82 -4.11
CA PHE A 145 -1.54 -17.36 -2.72
C PHE A 145 -1.55 -18.51 -1.70
N CYS A 146 -2.18 -19.65 -2.03
CA CYS A 146 -2.18 -20.82 -1.15
C CYS A 146 -0.77 -21.38 -0.90
N GLU A 147 0.10 -21.33 -1.91
CA GLU A 147 1.49 -21.76 -1.77
C GLU A 147 2.29 -20.73 -0.94
N LEU A 148 2.05 -19.41 -1.15
CA LEU A 148 2.67 -18.35 -0.36
C LEU A 148 2.32 -18.51 1.13
N LEU A 149 1.05 -18.69 1.44
CA LEU A 149 0.56 -18.85 2.82
C LEU A 149 1.22 -20.03 3.56
N GLN A 150 1.51 -21.11 2.84
CA GLN A 150 2.16 -22.29 3.41
C GLN A 150 3.66 -22.16 3.59
N LYS A 151 4.34 -21.51 2.64
CA LYS A 151 5.81 -21.49 2.58
C LYS A 151 6.42 -20.19 3.11
N HIS A 152 5.68 -19.10 3.03
CA HIS A 152 6.14 -17.74 3.33
C HIS A 152 5.03 -16.93 4.00
N PRO A 153 4.50 -17.37 5.17
CA PRO A 153 3.42 -16.65 5.87
C PRO A 153 3.82 -15.22 6.24
N GLU A 154 5.10 -14.97 6.50
CA GLU A 154 5.66 -13.63 6.77
C GLU A 154 5.48 -12.65 5.59
N GLU A 155 5.43 -13.14 4.37
CA GLU A 155 5.19 -12.31 3.18
C GLU A 155 3.70 -11.94 3.03
N VAL A 156 2.80 -12.73 3.61
CA VAL A 156 1.36 -12.44 3.62
C VAL A 156 1.05 -11.22 4.50
N GLU A 157 1.81 -11.01 5.57
CA GLU A 157 1.69 -9.83 6.43
C GLU A 157 1.97 -8.54 5.66
N LYS A 158 2.92 -8.56 4.73
CA LYS A 158 3.22 -7.40 3.87
C LYS A 158 2.06 -7.05 2.93
N ASP A 159 1.36 -8.06 2.41
CA ASP A 159 0.16 -7.85 1.60
C ASP A 159 -1.00 -7.32 2.48
N ALA A 160 -1.08 -7.72 3.76
CA ALA A 160 -2.05 -7.19 4.71
C ALA A 160 -1.76 -5.70 5.07
N ASP A 161 -0.49 -5.34 5.21
CA ASP A 161 -0.09 -3.94 5.43
C ASP A 161 -0.60 -3.02 4.31
N VAL A 162 -0.60 -3.46 3.06
CA VAL A 162 -1.16 -2.71 1.93
C VAL A 162 -2.63 -2.35 2.17
N ILE A 163 -3.39 -3.28 2.72
CA ILE A 163 -4.83 -3.09 3.01
C ILE A 163 -5.00 -2.14 4.20
N TYR A 164 -4.29 -2.35 5.29
CA TYR A 164 -4.38 -1.49 6.48
C TYR A 164 -3.89 -0.05 6.24
N ASN A 165 -2.95 0.13 5.33
CA ASN A 165 -2.38 1.43 5.01
C ASN A 165 -3.26 2.29 4.09
N LEU A 166 -4.20 1.67 3.37
CA LEU A 166 -5.04 2.29 2.35
C LEU A 166 -5.75 3.57 2.84
N PRO A 167 -6.49 3.58 3.97
CA PRO A 167 -7.22 4.77 4.40
C PRO A 167 -6.29 5.94 4.75
N TYR A 168 -5.13 5.66 5.34
CA TYR A 168 -4.15 6.69 5.69
C TYR A 168 -3.50 7.31 4.44
N ILE A 169 -3.13 6.49 3.46
CA ILE A 169 -2.55 6.97 2.19
C ILE A 169 -3.57 7.84 1.45
N LEU A 170 -4.83 7.43 1.41
CA LEU A 170 -5.90 8.23 0.81
C LEU A 170 -6.06 9.57 1.54
N ALA A 171 -6.10 9.57 2.88
CA ALA A 171 -6.24 10.76 3.68
C ALA A 171 -5.08 11.76 3.47
N LEU A 172 -3.85 11.30 3.42
CA LEU A 172 -2.66 12.11 3.07
C LEU A 172 -2.77 12.73 1.67
N GLY A 173 -3.51 12.10 0.78
CA GLY A 173 -3.82 12.63 -0.56
C GLY A 173 -5.00 13.61 -0.60
N GLY A 174 -5.71 13.78 0.50
CA GLY A 174 -6.94 14.59 0.56
C GLY A 174 -8.17 13.84 0.05
N TYR A 175 -8.19 12.51 0.22
CA TYR A 175 -9.32 11.66 -0.14
C TYR A 175 -9.89 10.99 1.10
N GLU A 176 -11.20 10.72 1.07
CA GLU A 176 -11.94 9.99 2.08
C GLU A 176 -12.78 8.89 1.47
N LEU A 177 -13.14 7.93 2.30
CA LEU A 177 -14.02 6.84 1.92
C LEU A 177 -15.47 7.21 2.25
N TYR A 178 -16.40 6.82 1.39
CA TYR A 178 -17.84 6.95 1.63
C TYR A 178 -18.55 5.64 1.32
N ARG A 179 -19.62 5.34 2.03
CA ARG A 179 -20.39 4.13 1.79
C ARG A 179 -21.18 4.26 0.50
N LEU A 180 -21.08 3.25 -0.36
CA LEU A 180 -21.93 3.18 -1.54
C LEU A 180 -23.36 2.90 -1.08
N ALA A 181 -24.34 3.54 -1.73
CA ALA A 181 -25.74 3.20 -1.52
C ALA A 181 -25.99 1.81 -2.11
N ASP A 182 -26.79 1.01 -1.40
CA ASP A 182 -27.26 -0.29 -1.90
C ASP A 182 -28.15 -0.13 -3.13
#